data_47fd918861a1af00878514088464f718
#
_entry.id   47fd918861a1af00878514088464f718
#
_cell.length_a   1.000
_cell.length_b   1.000
_cell.length_c   1.000
_cell.angle_alpha   90.00
_cell.angle_beta   90.00
_cell.angle_gamma   90.00
#
_symmetry.space_group_name_H-M   'P 1'
#
loop_
_entity.id
_entity.type
_entity.pdbx_description
1 polymer ?
#
loop_
_entity_poly.entity_id
_entity_poly.type
_entity_poly.pdbx_seq_one_letter_code
_entity_poly.pdbx_strand_id
1 'polypeptide(L)'
;MCGIVGYIGTEQAAPIILDGLSKLEYRGYDSAGMAIFDGEKINTRKAVGRLKVLENLTHGGENMKGTSGIGHTRWATHGAPSDINSHPHMNNAGTIAVVHNGIIENYIPLKKKMQDKGYQFVSETDTEVLAHLLDYYYKGNPLEAITKVLHRVEGSYALGIMFADQPDKIFAARKDSPLIVGKSDNGSFIASDVPAILKYTRTVYYVDNQEVVELQQGSLRFFSVDEEEIEKQPVTIDWDANAAEKAGYEHFMLKEIYEQPKTINDTISPRIKDNDIVIEELNMSDEEIKEITKIHIVALSLIHI
;
A
#
# COMPACT_ATOMS: atom_id res chain seq x y z
N MET A 1 10.20 -3.57 2.04
CA MET A 1 8.80 -3.06 2.17
C MET A 1 8.06 -3.40 0.90
N CYS A 2 6.79 -3.77 1.02
CA CYS A 2 5.95 -4.18 -0.11
C CYS A 2 5.39 -2.99 -0.90
N GLY A 3 4.84 -3.24 -2.11
CA GLY A 3 4.16 -2.24 -2.92
C GLY A 3 2.67 -2.54 -3.08
N ILE A 4 1.81 -1.54 -2.91
CA ILE A 4 0.37 -1.60 -3.19
C ILE A 4 0.02 -0.63 -4.32
N VAL A 5 -0.81 -1.08 -5.26
CA VAL A 5 -1.46 -0.26 -6.27
C VAL A 5 -2.91 -0.71 -6.41
N GLY A 6 -3.84 0.23 -6.45
CA GLY A 6 -5.25 0.00 -6.78
C GLY A 6 -5.73 1.00 -7.81
N TYR A 7 -6.69 0.61 -8.61
CA TYR A 7 -7.31 1.46 -9.62
C TYR A 7 -8.79 1.14 -9.77
N ILE A 8 -9.59 2.19 -9.91
CA ILE A 8 -10.98 2.12 -10.34
C ILE A 8 -11.29 3.29 -11.26
N GLY A 9 -11.80 3.01 -12.46
CA GLY A 9 -12.03 4.07 -13.44
C GLY A 9 -12.61 3.58 -14.75
N THR A 10 -12.26 4.26 -15.85
CA THR A 10 -12.76 3.98 -17.21
C THR A 10 -11.86 3.05 -18.01
N GLU A 11 -10.61 2.90 -17.62
CA GLU A 11 -9.61 2.15 -18.37
C GLU A 11 -9.45 0.72 -17.79
N GLN A 12 -8.75 -0.17 -18.52
CA GLN A 12 -8.43 -1.50 -18.01
C GLN A 12 -7.49 -1.41 -16.82
N ALA A 13 -7.89 -1.98 -15.68
CA ALA A 13 -7.15 -1.83 -14.42
C ALA A 13 -5.81 -2.59 -14.42
N ALA A 14 -5.75 -3.78 -15.03
CA ALA A 14 -4.58 -4.64 -14.94
C ALA A 14 -3.30 -4.00 -15.52
N PRO A 15 -3.27 -3.38 -16.72
CA PRO A 15 -2.09 -2.68 -17.21
C PRO A 15 -1.65 -1.51 -16.32
N ILE A 16 -2.60 -0.75 -15.77
CA ILE A 16 -2.33 0.38 -14.87
C ILE A 16 -1.69 -0.11 -13.57
N ILE A 17 -2.23 -1.19 -13.00
CA ILE A 17 -1.71 -1.81 -11.78
C ILE A 17 -0.30 -2.34 -12.02
N LEU A 18 -0.04 -3.04 -13.13
CA LEU A 18 1.29 -3.55 -13.48
C LEU A 18 2.30 -2.40 -13.66
N ASP A 19 1.94 -1.32 -14.35
CA ASP A 19 2.78 -0.14 -14.51
C ASP A 19 3.12 0.48 -13.16
N GLY A 20 2.13 0.68 -12.29
CA GLY A 20 2.35 1.22 -10.93
C GLY A 20 3.21 0.30 -10.05
N LEU A 21 2.95 -1.02 -10.07
CA LEU A 21 3.76 -2.00 -9.33
C LEU A 21 5.22 -2.04 -9.84
N SER A 22 5.47 -1.80 -11.13
CA SER A 22 6.82 -1.74 -11.68
C SER A 22 7.67 -0.62 -11.06
N LYS A 23 7.02 0.49 -10.66
CA LYS A 23 7.66 1.61 -9.97
C LYS A 23 7.91 1.33 -8.48
N LEU A 24 7.32 0.27 -7.94
CA LEU A 24 7.44 -0.15 -6.54
C LEU A 24 8.26 -1.45 -6.36
N GLU A 25 8.74 -2.08 -7.44
CA GLU A 25 9.45 -3.37 -7.36
C GLU A 25 10.71 -3.30 -6.51
N TYR A 26 11.36 -2.12 -6.41
CA TYR A 26 12.51 -1.92 -5.52
C TYR A 26 12.17 -2.13 -4.04
N ARG A 27 10.88 -2.06 -3.66
CA ARG A 27 10.38 -2.27 -2.30
C ARG A 27 10.07 -3.74 -1.99
N GLY A 28 9.77 -4.56 -3.00
CA GLY A 28 9.45 -5.98 -2.84
C GLY A 28 9.43 -6.68 -4.19
N TYR A 29 10.06 -7.86 -4.26
CA TYR A 29 10.26 -8.59 -5.52
C TYR A 29 10.27 -10.11 -5.35
N ASP A 30 9.82 -10.63 -4.22
CA ASP A 30 9.78 -12.09 -4.00
C ASP A 30 8.53 -12.75 -4.59
N SER A 31 7.47 -11.99 -4.68
CA SER A 31 6.23 -12.41 -5.33
C SER A 31 5.36 -11.20 -5.68
N ALA A 32 4.45 -11.39 -6.62
CA ALA A 32 3.49 -10.36 -7.02
C ALA A 32 2.12 -10.97 -7.33
N GLY A 33 1.08 -10.16 -7.26
CA GLY A 33 -0.24 -10.59 -7.68
C GLY A 33 -1.22 -9.43 -7.79
N MET A 34 -2.34 -9.70 -8.43
CA MET A 34 -3.43 -8.75 -8.61
C MET A 34 -4.79 -9.43 -8.54
N ALA A 35 -5.81 -8.66 -8.16
CA ALA A 35 -7.22 -9.00 -8.23
C ALA A 35 -7.94 -7.98 -9.10
N ILE A 36 -8.71 -8.44 -10.09
CA ILE A 36 -9.48 -7.61 -11.01
C ILE A 36 -10.93 -8.09 -10.99
N PHE A 37 -11.89 -7.17 -10.91
CA PHE A 37 -13.30 -7.48 -11.11
C PHE A 37 -13.62 -7.46 -12.61
N ASP A 38 -14.07 -8.60 -13.16
CA ASP A 38 -14.29 -8.79 -14.59
C ASP A 38 -15.69 -8.45 -15.10
N GLY A 39 -16.56 -8.00 -14.19
CA GLY A 39 -17.98 -7.75 -14.44
C GLY A 39 -18.90 -8.81 -13.79
N GLU A 40 -18.36 -9.95 -13.38
CA GLU A 40 -19.10 -11.03 -12.72
C GLU A 40 -18.49 -11.40 -11.37
N LYS A 41 -17.16 -11.48 -11.31
CA LYS A 41 -16.42 -11.92 -10.12
C LYS A 41 -15.05 -11.27 -10.02
N ILE A 42 -14.41 -11.45 -8.88
CA ILE A 42 -13.01 -11.07 -8.66
C ILE A 42 -12.11 -12.19 -9.16
N ASN A 43 -11.31 -11.92 -10.18
CA ASN A 43 -10.28 -12.81 -10.69
C ASN A 43 -8.93 -12.45 -10.10
N THR A 44 -8.20 -13.44 -9.62
CA THR A 44 -6.84 -13.26 -9.09
C THR A 44 -5.79 -13.95 -9.95
N ARG A 45 -4.63 -13.33 -10.08
CA ARG A 45 -3.40 -13.95 -10.58
C ARG A 45 -2.27 -13.60 -9.64
N LYS A 46 -1.51 -14.62 -9.27
CA LYS A 46 -0.41 -14.52 -8.32
C LYS A 46 0.77 -15.31 -8.87
N ALA A 47 1.98 -14.83 -8.63
CA ALA A 47 3.20 -15.47 -9.07
C ALA A 47 4.34 -15.22 -8.08
N VAL A 48 5.07 -16.27 -7.72
CA VAL A 48 6.34 -16.16 -7.03
C VAL A 48 7.41 -15.63 -7.99
N GLY A 49 8.31 -14.79 -7.48
CA GLY A 49 9.37 -14.13 -8.25
C GLY A 49 9.04 -12.68 -8.58
N ARG A 50 9.87 -12.09 -9.43
CA ARG A 50 9.75 -10.69 -9.82
C ARG A 50 8.45 -10.39 -10.57
N LEU A 51 8.03 -9.12 -10.58
CA LEU A 51 6.82 -8.64 -11.27
C LEU A 51 6.73 -9.12 -12.73
N LYS A 52 7.88 -9.29 -13.40
CA LYS A 52 7.93 -9.81 -14.79
C LYS A 52 7.27 -11.19 -14.96
N VAL A 53 7.28 -12.03 -13.92
CA VAL A 53 6.60 -13.35 -13.96
C VAL A 53 5.09 -13.13 -14.02
N LEU A 54 4.55 -12.21 -13.19
CA LEU A 54 3.13 -11.85 -13.21
C LEU A 54 2.72 -11.19 -14.55
N GLU A 55 3.55 -10.30 -15.09
CA GLU A 55 3.32 -9.69 -16.42
C GLU A 55 3.20 -10.76 -17.50
N ASN A 56 4.13 -11.72 -17.55
CA ASN A 56 4.09 -12.80 -18.52
C ASN A 56 2.84 -13.68 -18.34
N LEU A 57 2.49 -14.04 -17.09
CA LEU A 57 1.32 -14.85 -16.75
C LEU A 57 0.01 -14.16 -17.18
N THR A 58 -0.02 -12.85 -17.14
CA THR A 58 -1.20 -12.03 -17.47
C THR A 58 -1.15 -11.43 -18.87
N HIS A 59 -0.13 -11.77 -19.68
CA HIS A 59 0.11 -11.17 -21.00
C HIS A 59 0.08 -9.63 -20.94
N GLY A 60 0.81 -9.02 -19.97
CA GLY A 60 0.78 -7.57 -19.74
C GLY A 60 -0.57 -7.06 -19.22
N GLY A 61 -1.41 -7.93 -18.66
CA GLY A 61 -2.75 -7.60 -18.19
C GLY A 61 -3.88 -7.84 -19.20
N GLU A 62 -3.57 -8.22 -20.44
CA GLU A 62 -4.57 -8.38 -21.52
C GLU A 62 -5.63 -9.46 -21.20
N ASN A 63 -5.26 -10.51 -20.47
CA ASN A 63 -6.18 -11.58 -20.08
C ASN A 63 -6.85 -11.34 -18.70
N MET A 64 -6.70 -10.15 -18.12
CA MET A 64 -7.33 -9.72 -16.86
C MET A 64 -8.23 -8.52 -17.16
N LYS A 65 -9.40 -8.77 -17.73
CA LYS A 65 -10.35 -7.71 -18.11
C LYS A 65 -11.06 -7.15 -16.88
N GLY A 66 -11.30 -5.84 -16.87
CA GLY A 66 -12.01 -5.12 -15.84
C GLY A 66 -11.43 -3.73 -15.55
N THR A 67 -12.25 -2.85 -15.02
CA THR A 67 -11.92 -1.43 -14.78
C THR A 67 -11.69 -1.11 -13.30
N SER A 68 -11.76 -2.11 -12.43
CA SER A 68 -11.42 -1.99 -11.01
C SER A 68 -10.54 -3.14 -10.57
N GLY A 69 -9.53 -2.85 -9.73
CA GLY A 69 -8.62 -3.86 -9.23
C GLY A 69 -7.63 -3.34 -8.19
N ILE A 70 -6.97 -4.30 -7.55
CA ILE A 70 -5.87 -4.08 -6.60
C ILE A 70 -4.71 -5.02 -6.92
N GLY A 71 -3.49 -4.56 -6.68
CA GLY A 71 -2.28 -5.35 -6.91
C GLY A 71 -1.23 -5.09 -5.85
N HIS A 72 -0.26 -6.02 -5.78
CA HIS A 72 0.74 -6.06 -4.74
C HIS A 72 2.06 -6.65 -5.23
N THR A 73 3.18 -6.08 -4.77
CA THR A 73 4.51 -6.71 -4.81
C THR A 73 4.98 -6.97 -3.38
N ARG A 74 5.43 -8.20 -3.11
CA ARG A 74 5.68 -8.68 -1.75
C ARG A 74 7.17 -8.70 -1.43
N TRP A 75 7.46 -8.37 -0.17
CA TRP A 75 8.66 -8.74 0.56
C TRP A 75 8.21 -9.59 1.75
N ALA A 76 8.50 -10.89 1.72
CA ALA A 76 7.96 -11.85 2.68
C ALA A 76 8.39 -11.53 4.12
N THR A 77 7.40 -11.49 5.01
CA THR A 77 7.57 -11.39 6.48
C THR A 77 7.01 -12.65 7.16
N HIS A 78 5.83 -13.13 6.73
CA HIS A 78 5.15 -14.32 7.23
C HIS A 78 4.85 -15.29 6.09
N GLY A 79 5.32 -16.52 6.21
CA GLY A 79 5.22 -17.53 5.16
C GLY A 79 6.25 -17.35 4.03
N ALA A 80 6.86 -18.44 3.57
CA ALA A 80 7.84 -18.40 2.49
C ALA A 80 7.23 -17.87 1.18
N PRO A 81 8.03 -17.29 0.27
CA PRO A 81 7.56 -16.89 -1.05
C PRO A 81 6.94 -18.08 -1.80
N SER A 82 5.67 -17.95 -2.15
CA SER A 82 4.89 -18.92 -2.92
C SER A 82 3.68 -18.25 -3.52
N ASP A 83 3.05 -18.84 -4.53
CA ASP A 83 1.83 -18.31 -5.12
C ASP A 83 0.70 -18.21 -4.09
N ILE A 84 0.62 -19.17 -3.16
CA ILE A 84 -0.41 -19.21 -2.10
C ILE A 84 -0.20 -18.05 -1.13
N ASN A 85 1.03 -17.79 -0.72
CA ASN A 85 1.38 -16.73 0.24
C ASN A 85 1.47 -15.35 -0.40
N SER A 86 1.40 -15.23 -1.72
CA SER A 86 1.35 -13.95 -2.43
C SER A 86 0.00 -13.26 -2.21
N HIS A 87 0.00 -11.94 -2.24
CA HIS A 87 -1.22 -11.14 -2.25
C HIS A 87 -1.78 -11.00 -3.67
N PRO A 88 -3.09 -10.76 -3.84
CA PRO A 88 -4.15 -10.59 -2.82
C PRO A 88 -4.54 -11.88 -2.12
N HIS A 89 -5.04 -11.75 -0.87
CA HIS A 89 -5.75 -12.83 -0.18
C HIS A 89 -7.25 -12.68 -0.35
N MET A 90 -7.95 -13.83 -0.45
CA MET A 90 -9.40 -13.87 -0.66
C MET A 90 -10.09 -14.52 0.54
N ASN A 91 -11.35 -14.18 0.76
CA ASN A 91 -12.23 -14.97 1.62
C ASN A 91 -12.56 -16.33 0.94
N ASN A 92 -13.13 -17.28 1.69
CA ASN A 92 -13.41 -18.62 1.16
C ASN A 92 -14.40 -18.61 -0.02
N ALA A 93 -15.31 -17.64 -0.08
CA ALA A 93 -16.27 -17.50 -1.17
C ALA A 93 -15.68 -16.83 -2.43
N GLY A 94 -14.47 -16.26 -2.38
CA GLY A 94 -13.87 -15.54 -3.49
C GLY A 94 -14.53 -14.20 -3.81
N THR A 95 -15.25 -13.61 -2.83
CA THR A 95 -16.04 -12.40 -3.01
C THR A 95 -15.39 -11.15 -2.39
N ILE A 96 -14.35 -11.33 -1.58
CA ILE A 96 -13.59 -10.22 -0.95
C ILE A 96 -12.11 -10.46 -1.20
N ALA A 97 -11.42 -9.44 -1.74
CA ALA A 97 -9.99 -9.46 -1.98
C ALA A 97 -9.27 -8.39 -1.14
N VAL A 98 -8.12 -8.74 -0.57
CA VAL A 98 -7.32 -7.83 0.27
C VAL A 98 -5.85 -7.89 -0.12
N VAL A 99 -5.24 -6.71 -0.28
CA VAL A 99 -3.78 -6.53 -0.29
C VAL A 99 -3.36 -5.76 0.96
N HIS A 100 -2.19 -6.07 1.50
CA HIS A 100 -1.74 -5.55 2.79
C HIS A 100 -0.24 -5.32 2.81
N ASN A 101 0.17 -4.15 3.28
CA ASN A 101 1.51 -3.82 3.73
C ASN A 101 1.48 -3.60 5.24
N GLY A 102 2.37 -4.25 5.97
CA GLY A 102 2.45 -4.17 7.42
C GLY A 102 2.47 -5.54 8.09
N ILE A 103 2.10 -5.59 9.35
CA ILE A 103 2.03 -6.82 10.14
C ILE A 103 0.80 -6.75 11.04
N ILE A 104 -0.04 -7.78 11.00
CA ILE A 104 -1.15 -7.98 11.94
C ILE A 104 -0.63 -8.80 13.12
N GLU A 105 -0.25 -8.12 14.18
CA GLU A 105 0.45 -8.73 15.31
C GLU A 105 -0.39 -9.76 16.05
N ASN A 106 -1.69 -9.53 16.15
CA ASN A 106 -2.64 -10.44 16.80
C ASN A 106 -3.32 -11.45 15.84
N TYR A 107 -2.70 -11.75 14.68
CA TYR A 107 -3.31 -12.63 13.69
C TYR A 107 -3.55 -14.05 14.19
N ILE A 108 -2.69 -14.60 15.07
CA ILE A 108 -2.80 -15.98 15.58
C ILE A 108 -4.12 -16.21 16.34
N PRO A 109 -4.48 -15.43 17.38
CA PRO A 109 -5.76 -15.59 18.05
C PRO A 109 -6.96 -15.30 17.15
N LEU A 110 -6.84 -14.35 16.21
CA LEU A 110 -7.89 -14.05 15.24
C LEU A 110 -8.09 -15.20 14.25
N LYS A 111 -7.01 -15.80 13.74
CA LYS A 111 -7.02 -16.99 12.88
C LYS A 111 -7.74 -18.14 13.57
N LYS A 112 -7.37 -18.45 14.81
CA LYS A 112 -8.03 -19.51 15.60
C LYS A 112 -9.53 -19.25 15.73
N LYS A 113 -9.91 -18.03 16.10
CA LYS A 113 -11.32 -17.63 16.22
C LYS A 113 -12.09 -17.80 14.90
N MET A 114 -11.49 -17.51 13.75
CA MET A 114 -12.13 -17.70 12.44
C MET A 114 -12.21 -19.18 12.08
N GLN A 115 -11.19 -19.99 12.40
CA GLN A 115 -11.22 -21.45 12.23
C GLN A 115 -12.34 -22.10 13.05
N ASP A 116 -12.54 -21.66 14.31
CA ASP A 116 -13.65 -22.13 15.17
C ASP A 116 -15.03 -21.77 14.59
N LYS A 117 -15.11 -20.80 13.67
CA LYS A 117 -16.31 -20.39 12.93
C LYS A 117 -16.44 -21.09 11.56
N GLY A 118 -15.52 -22.00 11.23
CA GLY A 118 -15.55 -22.77 10.00
C GLY A 118 -14.77 -22.19 8.82
N TYR A 119 -14.06 -21.07 8.98
CA TYR A 119 -13.21 -20.50 7.94
C TYR A 119 -11.97 -21.37 7.70
N GLN A 120 -11.68 -21.61 6.43
CA GLN A 120 -10.51 -22.39 6.01
C GLN A 120 -9.38 -21.43 5.61
N PHE A 121 -8.21 -21.64 6.16
CA PHE A 121 -7.00 -20.90 5.84
C PHE A 121 -6.09 -21.73 4.95
N VAL A 122 -5.62 -21.15 3.87
CA VAL A 122 -4.75 -21.80 2.89
C VAL A 122 -3.33 -21.27 2.93
N SER A 123 -3.13 -20.01 3.41
CA SER A 123 -1.82 -19.39 3.48
C SER A 123 -1.23 -19.40 4.89
N GLU A 124 0.07 -19.13 4.93
CA GLU A 124 0.83 -18.97 6.17
C GLU A 124 0.96 -17.48 6.56
N THR A 125 0.30 -16.56 5.81
CA THR A 125 0.39 -15.13 6.05
C THR A 125 -0.52 -14.67 7.17
N ASP A 126 -0.16 -13.58 7.80
CA ASP A 126 -1.00 -12.84 8.74
C ASP A 126 -2.19 -12.16 8.04
N THR A 127 -2.03 -11.82 6.76
CA THR A 127 -3.01 -11.05 5.98
C THR A 127 -4.30 -11.81 5.69
N GLU A 128 -4.26 -13.13 5.51
CA GLU A 128 -5.46 -13.90 5.15
C GLU A 128 -6.58 -13.76 6.20
N VAL A 129 -6.21 -13.51 7.46
CA VAL A 129 -7.19 -13.29 8.53
C VAL A 129 -8.07 -12.07 8.26
N LEU A 130 -7.54 -11.05 7.56
CA LEU A 130 -8.31 -9.85 7.21
C LEU A 130 -9.44 -10.16 6.24
N ALA A 131 -9.19 -10.97 5.21
CA ALA A 131 -10.21 -11.37 4.25
C ALA A 131 -11.37 -12.14 4.92
N HIS A 132 -11.05 -13.02 5.87
CA HIS A 132 -12.05 -13.77 6.63
C HIS A 132 -12.78 -12.93 7.67
N LEU A 133 -12.10 -11.99 8.33
CA LEU A 133 -12.76 -11.06 9.26
C LEU A 133 -13.72 -10.13 8.52
N LEU A 134 -13.31 -9.62 7.36
CA LEU A 134 -14.18 -8.79 6.51
C LEU A 134 -15.44 -9.58 6.14
N ASP A 135 -15.31 -10.82 5.65
CA ASP A 135 -16.44 -11.68 5.31
C ASP A 135 -17.38 -11.92 6.52
N TYR A 136 -16.79 -12.19 7.70
CA TYR A 136 -17.55 -12.41 8.93
C TYR A 136 -18.40 -11.20 9.34
N TYR A 137 -17.83 -9.97 9.21
CA TYR A 137 -18.52 -8.74 9.58
C TYR A 137 -19.37 -8.15 8.46
N TYR A 138 -19.13 -8.53 7.20
CA TYR A 138 -19.83 -7.98 6.06
C TYR A 138 -21.32 -8.37 6.04
N LYS A 139 -22.19 -7.38 5.98
CA LYS A 139 -23.66 -7.54 5.90
C LYS A 139 -24.26 -6.60 4.85
N GLY A 140 -23.53 -6.37 3.75
CA GLY A 140 -23.93 -5.47 2.68
C GLY A 140 -23.40 -4.02 2.82
N ASN A 141 -22.75 -3.68 3.93
CA ASN A 141 -22.08 -2.38 4.12
C ASN A 141 -20.56 -2.57 4.27
N PRO A 142 -19.76 -2.24 3.23
CA PRO A 142 -18.30 -2.37 3.30
C PRO A 142 -17.66 -1.52 4.38
N LEU A 143 -18.08 -0.25 4.53
CA LEU A 143 -17.47 0.66 5.51
C LEU A 143 -17.61 0.10 6.93
N GLU A 144 -18.81 -0.32 7.31
CA GLU A 144 -19.08 -0.93 8.62
C GLU A 144 -18.26 -2.22 8.84
N ALA A 145 -18.11 -3.05 7.81
CA ALA A 145 -17.30 -4.28 7.91
C ALA A 145 -15.82 -3.95 8.12
N ILE A 146 -15.29 -2.97 7.36
CA ILE A 146 -13.90 -2.53 7.45
C ILE A 146 -13.63 -1.94 8.84
N THR A 147 -14.44 -1.00 9.31
CA THR A 147 -14.23 -0.35 10.61
C THR A 147 -14.29 -1.36 11.77
N LYS A 148 -15.23 -2.33 11.73
CA LYS A 148 -15.28 -3.43 12.70
C LYS A 148 -14.00 -4.30 12.70
N VAL A 149 -13.40 -4.53 11.53
CA VAL A 149 -12.12 -5.25 11.42
C VAL A 149 -10.99 -4.41 12.00
N LEU A 150 -10.91 -3.11 11.65
CA LEU A 150 -9.86 -2.22 12.11
C LEU A 150 -9.84 -2.07 13.64
N HIS A 151 -11.01 -2.10 14.29
CA HIS A 151 -11.10 -2.14 15.76
C HIS A 151 -10.65 -3.46 16.40
N ARG A 152 -10.39 -4.51 15.63
CA ARG A 152 -10.01 -5.85 16.13
C ARG A 152 -8.55 -6.20 15.89
N VAL A 153 -7.97 -5.58 14.89
CA VAL A 153 -6.58 -5.86 14.50
C VAL A 153 -5.61 -4.97 15.24
N GLU A 154 -4.48 -5.53 15.62
CA GLU A 154 -3.36 -4.85 16.25
C GLU A 154 -2.16 -4.88 15.28
N GLY A 155 -1.30 -3.85 15.36
CA GLY A 155 -0.14 -3.72 14.50
C GLY A 155 -0.31 -2.63 13.43
N SER A 156 0.52 -2.68 12.38
CA SER A 156 0.55 -1.71 11.29
C SER A 156 -0.11 -2.26 10.05
N TYR A 157 -0.81 -1.39 9.30
CA TYR A 157 -1.42 -1.79 8.03
C TYR A 157 -1.57 -0.63 7.04
N ALA A 158 -1.40 -0.95 5.77
CA ALA A 158 -1.95 -0.24 4.63
C ALA A 158 -2.70 -1.28 3.79
N LEU A 159 -3.97 -1.05 3.54
CA LEU A 159 -4.88 -2.00 2.91
C LEU A 159 -5.45 -1.47 1.61
N GLY A 160 -5.59 -2.36 0.61
CA GLY A 160 -6.50 -2.21 -0.50
C GLY A 160 -7.52 -3.36 -0.47
N ILE A 161 -8.81 -3.05 -0.59
CA ILE A 161 -9.89 -4.00 -0.38
C ILE A 161 -10.92 -3.89 -1.51
N MET A 162 -11.42 -5.03 -1.99
CA MET A 162 -12.50 -5.13 -2.98
C MET A 162 -13.58 -6.07 -2.48
N PHE A 163 -14.84 -5.72 -2.80
CA PHE A 163 -16.03 -6.54 -2.60
C PHE A 163 -16.71 -6.80 -3.94
N ALA A 164 -17.00 -8.04 -4.28
CA ALA A 164 -17.55 -8.42 -5.58
C ALA A 164 -18.96 -7.85 -5.85
N ASP A 165 -19.73 -7.64 -4.80
CA ASP A 165 -21.09 -7.04 -4.88
C ASP A 165 -21.08 -5.51 -4.80
N GLN A 166 -19.88 -4.89 -4.72
CA GLN A 166 -19.66 -3.44 -4.78
C GLN A 166 -18.63 -3.11 -5.89
N PRO A 167 -18.94 -3.46 -7.15
CA PRO A 167 -17.95 -3.41 -8.24
C PRO A 167 -17.52 -2.01 -8.63
N ASP A 168 -18.30 -1.00 -8.25
CA ASP A 168 -18.07 0.43 -8.46
C ASP A 168 -17.23 1.08 -7.36
N LYS A 169 -16.74 0.27 -6.41
CA LYS A 169 -15.96 0.75 -5.26
C LYS A 169 -14.74 -0.12 -4.98
N ILE A 170 -13.66 0.55 -4.60
CA ILE A 170 -12.54 -0.06 -3.89
C ILE A 170 -12.29 0.73 -2.61
N PHE A 171 -11.69 0.08 -1.61
CA PHE A 171 -11.47 0.71 -0.32
C PHE A 171 -9.98 0.68 0.05
N ALA A 172 -9.55 1.72 0.76
CA ALA A 172 -8.23 1.81 1.34
C ALA A 172 -8.35 2.09 2.84
N ALA A 173 -7.43 1.56 3.64
CA ALA A 173 -7.33 1.89 5.05
C ALA A 173 -5.87 1.90 5.51
N ARG A 174 -5.55 2.72 6.52
CA ARG A 174 -4.17 2.89 6.95
C ARG A 174 -4.03 2.99 8.47
N LYS A 175 -2.94 2.38 8.98
CA LYS A 175 -2.33 2.64 10.29
C LYS A 175 -0.83 2.35 10.21
N ASP A 176 0.02 3.35 10.46
CA ASP A 176 1.49 3.29 10.57
C ASP A 176 2.27 2.83 9.31
N SER A 177 1.59 2.31 8.28
CA SER A 177 2.19 1.99 6.99
C SER A 177 1.84 3.05 5.94
N PRO A 178 2.74 3.45 5.03
CA PRO A 178 2.45 4.52 4.06
C PRO A 178 1.37 4.12 3.06
N LEU A 179 0.42 5.03 2.85
CA LEU A 179 -0.65 4.90 1.85
C LEU A 179 -1.12 6.28 1.40
N ILE A 180 -1.30 6.41 0.11
CA ILE A 180 -1.90 7.57 -0.54
C ILE A 180 -3.04 7.13 -1.46
N VAL A 181 -3.95 8.02 -1.73
CA VAL A 181 -4.93 7.89 -2.80
C VAL A 181 -4.81 9.05 -3.77
N GLY A 182 -5.05 8.78 -5.04
CA GLY A 182 -4.99 9.78 -6.10
C GLY A 182 -6.30 9.86 -6.86
N LYS A 183 -6.54 11.00 -7.50
CA LYS A 183 -7.72 11.25 -8.30
C LYS A 183 -7.35 11.89 -9.64
N SER A 184 -7.96 11.40 -10.72
CA SER A 184 -7.95 12.01 -12.04
C SER A 184 -9.35 11.96 -12.65
N ASP A 185 -9.52 12.57 -13.83
CA ASP A 185 -10.79 12.51 -14.57
C ASP A 185 -11.17 11.08 -14.99
N ASN A 186 -10.16 10.23 -15.24
CA ASN A 186 -10.33 8.86 -15.73
C ASN A 186 -10.47 7.81 -14.63
N GLY A 187 -10.19 8.16 -13.36
CA GLY A 187 -10.27 7.20 -12.27
C GLY A 187 -9.65 7.65 -10.96
N SER A 188 -9.74 6.77 -9.99
CA SER A 188 -9.16 6.92 -8.66
C SER A 188 -8.14 5.80 -8.38
N PHE A 189 -7.13 6.11 -7.59
CA PHE A 189 -5.95 5.28 -7.37
C PHE A 189 -5.67 5.08 -5.88
N ILE A 190 -5.18 3.89 -5.55
CA ILE A 190 -4.50 3.61 -4.27
C ILE A 190 -3.03 3.36 -4.59
N ALA A 191 -2.12 3.90 -3.80
CA ALA A 191 -0.71 3.55 -3.90
C ALA A 191 -0.01 3.61 -2.54
N SER A 192 0.97 2.75 -2.33
CA SER A 192 1.83 2.83 -1.15
C SER A 192 2.93 3.87 -1.30
N ASP A 193 3.13 4.41 -2.50
CA ASP A 193 4.07 5.51 -2.78
C ASP A 193 3.67 6.28 -4.04
N VAL A 194 4.01 7.57 -4.09
CA VAL A 194 3.67 8.51 -5.17
C VAL A 194 4.16 8.07 -6.55
N PRO A 195 5.39 7.57 -6.75
CA PRO A 195 5.88 7.16 -8.05
C PRO A 195 4.97 6.18 -8.81
N ALA A 196 4.22 5.35 -8.09
CA ALA A 196 3.32 4.36 -8.67
C ALA A 196 2.19 4.96 -9.51
N ILE A 197 1.73 6.17 -9.16
CA ILE A 197 0.56 6.80 -9.79
C ILE A 197 0.87 8.15 -10.43
N LEU A 198 2.10 8.65 -10.30
CA LEU A 198 2.50 9.99 -10.77
C LEU A 198 2.27 10.20 -12.28
N LYS A 199 2.34 9.14 -13.07
CA LYS A 199 2.04 9.16 -14.51
C LYS A 199 0.56 9.46 -14.80
N TYR A 200 -0.34 9.09 -13.89
CA TYR A 200 -1.79 9.15 -14.08
C TYR A 200 -2.41 10.34 -13.37
N THR A 201 -1.84 10.76 -12.25
CA THR A 201 -2.31 11.93 -11.48
C THR A 201 -1.21 12.55 -10.65
N ARG A 202 -1.26 13.88 -10.55
CA ARG A 202 -0.45 14.67 -9.61
C ARG A 202 -1.24 15.13 -8.40
N THR A 203 -2.55 14.88 -8.39
CA THR A 203 -3.43 15.22 -7.28
C THR A 203 -3.56 14.02 -6.35
N VAL A 204 -2.93 14.09 -5.20
CA VAL A 204 -2.91 13.01 -4.20
C VAL A 204 -3.44 13.48 -2.85
N TYR A 205 -3.89 12.53 -2.06
CA TYR A 205 -4.30 12.70 -0.67
C TYR A 205 -3.55 11.70 0.19
N TYR A 206 -2.91 12.17 1.23
CA TYR A 206 -2.28 11.30 2.22
C TYR A 206 -3.37 10.74 3.15
N VAL A 207 -3.42 9.43 3.27
CA VAL A 207 -4.31 8.75 4.20
C VAL A 207 -3.65 8.79 5.58
N ASP A 208 -4.33 9.33 6.59
CA ASP A 208 -3.81 9.37 7.95
C ASP A 208 -4.12 8.07 8.71
N ASN A 209 -3.54 7.93 9.91
CA ASN A 209 -3.77 6.75 10.73
C ASN A 209 -5.23 6.62 11.12
N GLN A 210 -5.75 5.40 11.02
CA GLN A 210 -7.14 5.05 11.34
C GLN A 210 -8.17 5.74 10.44
N GLU A 211 -7.79 6.02 9.19
CA GLU A 211 -8.72 6.46 8.17
C GLU A 211 -9.05 5.32 7.20
N VAL A 212 -10.28 5.37 6.71
CA VAL A 212 -10.81 4.54 5.63
C VAL A 212 -11.17 5.43 4.45
N VAL A 213 -10.80 5.04 3.26
CA VAL A 213 -11.15 5.76 2.04
C VAL A 213 -12.00 4.86 1.16
N GLU A 214 -13.15 5.37 0.76
CA GLU A 214 -13.98 4.81 -0.31
C GLU A 214 -13.58 5.49 -1.63
N LEU A 215 -13.15 4.71 -2.61
CA LEU A 215 -12.80 5.18 -3.93
C LEU A 215 -13.83 4.70 -4.94
N GLN A 216 -14.35 5.64 -5.72
CA GLN A 216 -15.13 5.40 -6.93
C GLN A 216 -14.45 6.08 -8.11
N GLN A 217 -14.91 5.83 -9.31
CA GLN A 217 -14.40 6.55 -10.49
C GLN A 217 -14.48 8.08 -10.27
N GLY A 218 -13.33 8.74 -10.20
CA GLY A 218 -13.23 10.20 -10.04
C GLY A 218 -13.77 10.76 -8.74
N SER A 219 -14.05 9.93 -7.73
CA SER A 219 -14.55 10.34 -6.42
C SER A 219 -13.82 9.65 -5.28
N LEU A 220 -13.55 10.41 -4.22
CA LEU A 220 -12.92 9.92 -3.00
C LEU A 220 -13.74 10.41 -1.81
N ARG A 221 -14.05 9.52 -0.87
CA ARG A 221 -14.66 9.86 0.41
C ARG A 221 -13.82 9.29 1.53
N PHE A 222 -13.55 10.09 2.54
CA PHE A 222 -12.70 9.72 3.67
C PHE A 222 -13.56 9.59 4.93
N PHE A 223 -13.24 8.59 5.74
CA PHE A 223 -13.95 8.30 6.97
C PHE A 223 -12.95 7.99 8.08
N SER A 224 -13.30 8.34 9.32
CA SER A 224 -12.64 7.81 10.51
C SER A 224 -13.02 6.34 10.72
N VAL A 225 -12.31 5.64 11.63
CA VAL A 225 -12.73 4.30 12.06
C VAL A 225 -14.08 4.28 12.79
N ASP A 226 -14.59 5.42 13.21
CA ASP A 226 -15.92 5.59 13.82
C ASP A 226 -16.98 5.97 12.78
N GLU A 227 -16.67 5.82 11.50
CA GLU A 227 -17.53 6.07 10.32
C GLU A 227 -17.93 7.55 10.14
N GLU A 228 -17.23 8.48 10.77
CA GLU A 228 -17.44 9.91 10.54
C GLU A 228 -16.74 10.34 9.25
N GLU A 229 -17.48 11.04 8.37
CA GLU A 229 -16.91 11.54 7.11
C GLU A 229 -15.96 12.72 7.37
N ILE A 230 -14.78 12.66 6.73
CA ILE A 230 -13.68 13.62 6.90
C ILE A 230 -13.46 14.39 5.60
N GLU A 231 -13.33 15.70 5.68
CA GLU A 231 -12.86 16.51 4.55
C GLU A 231 -11.34 16.51 4.48
N LYS A 232 -10.79 16.18 3.30
CA LYS A 232 -9.35 16.19 3.03
C LYS A 232 -9.00 17.17 1.92
N GLN A 233 -7.89 17.87 2.11
CA GLN A 233 -7.33 18.72 1.06
C GLN A 233 -6.35 17.94 0.18
N PRO A 234 -6.42 18.11 -1.15
CA PRO A 234 -5.46 17.50 -2.05
C PRO A 234 -4.08 18.16 -1.92
N VAL A 235 -3.06 17.36 -2.19
CA VAL A 235 -1.68 17.82 -2.37
C VAL A 235 -1.31 17.64 -3.83
N THR A 236 -0.82 18.70 -4.46
CA THR A 236 -0.30 18.61 -5.82
C THR A 236 1.18 18.24 -5.77
N ILE A 237 1.53 17.18 -6.46
CA ILE A 237 2.92 16.72 -6.58
C ILE A 237 3.59 17.49 -7.73
N ASP A 238 4.59 18.28 -7.42
CA ASP A 238 5.34 19.14 -8.34
C ASP A 238 6.70 18.55 -8.77
N TRP A 239 7.14 17.47 -8.13
CA TRP A 239 8.42 16.85 -8.51
C TRP A 239 8.37 16.24 -9.91
N ASP A 240 9.55 16.19 -10.54
CA ASP A 240 9.72 15.57 -11.84
C ASP A 240 9.54 14.04 -11.73
N ALA A 241 8.66 13.49 -12.58
CA ALA A 241 8.49 12.04 -12.70
C ALA A 241 9.82 11.33 -13.04
N ASN A 242 10.71 12.01 -13.78
CA ASN A 242 12.04 11.47 -14.10
C ASN A 242 12.92 11.30 -12.86
N ALA A 243 12.70 12.07 -11.79
CA ALA A 243 13.41 11.90 -10.52
C ALA A 243 13.09 10.54 -9.87
N ALA A 244 11.89 10.00 -10.10
CA ALA A 244 11.47 8.70 -9.63
C ALA A 244 11.92 7.53 -10.54
N GLU A 245 12.60 7.82 -11.66
CA GLU A 245 13.13 6.82 -12.57
C GLU A 245 14.60 6.52 -12.28
N LYS A 246 15.10 5.41 -12.85
CA LYS A 246 16.50 5.01 -12.67
C LYS A 246 17.52 6.00 -13.26
N ALA A 247 17.11 6.98 -14.06
CA ALA A 247 17.93 8.03 -14.67
C ALA A 247 19.19 7.48 -15.37
N GLY A 248 19.07 6.31 -16.04
CA GLY A 248 20.17 5.66 -16.77
C GLY A 248 21.03 4.71 -15.92
N TYR A 249 20.79 4.61 -14.62
CA TYR A 249 21.47 3.62 -13.77
C TYR A 249 20.83 2.23 -13.92
N GLU A 250 21.63 1.19 -13.79
CA GLU A 250 21.16 -0.20 -13.85
C GLU A 250 20.21 -0.55 -12.69
N HIS A 251 20.51 -0.01 -11.49
CA HIS A 251 19.75 -0.26 -10.25
C HIS A 251 19.41 1.06 -9.52
N PHE A 252 18.27 1.11 -8.86
CA PHE A 252 17.88 2.25 -8.01
C PHE A 252 18.90 2.52 -6.90
N MET A 253 19.38 1.47 -6.23
CA MET A 253 20.41 1.61 -5.18
C MET A 253 21.68 2.27 -5.71
N LEU A 254 22.11 1.94 -6.94
CA LEU A 254 23.27 2.57 -7.55
C LEU A 254 23.03 4.07 -7.79
N LYS A 255 21.86 4.43 -8.30
CA LYS A 255 21.44 5.83 -8.43
C LYS A 255 21.49 6.55 -7.07
N GLU A 256 20.86 5.98 -6.04
CA GLU A 256 20.80 6.55 -4.70
C GLU A 256 22.21 6.75 -4.10
N ILE A 257 23.13 5.82 -4.31
CA ILE A 257 24.54 5.97 -3.88
C ILE A 257 25.18 7.20 -4.53
N TYR A 258 24.97 7.41 -5.83
CA TYR A 258 25.52 8.57 -6.54
C TYR A 258 24.80 9.87 -6.21
N GLU A 259 23.56 9.82 -5.77
CA GLU A 259 22.78 10.99 -5.35
C GLU A 259 23.08 11.44 -3.91
N GLN A 260 23.73 10.61 -3.08
CA GLN A 260 24.01 10.92 -1.67
C GLN A 260 24.66 12.30 -1.45
N PRO A 261 25.68 12.75 -2.21
CA PRO A 261 26.26 14.07 -1.99
C PRO A 261 25.24 15.19 -2.14
N LYS A 262 24.35 15.09 -3.13
CA LYS A 262 23.27 16.05 -3.35
C LYS A 262 22.22 15.99 -2.25
N THR A 263 21.73 14.80 -1.92
CA THR A 263 20.66 14.62 -0.92
C THR A 263 21.12 15.01 0.48
N ILE A 264 22.37 14.75 0.85
CA ILE A 264 22.96 15.20 2.11
C ILE A 264 23.02 16.72 2.14
N ASN A 265 23.52 17.35 1.06
CA ASN A 265 23.57 18.81 0.97
C ASN A 265 22.17 19.43 1.06
N ASP A 266 21.20 18.92 0.31
CA ASP A 266 19.80 19.39 0.32
C ASP A 266 19.14 19.21 1.70
N THR A 267 19.55 18.21 2.46
CA THR A 267 19.06 17.96 3.82
C THR A 267 19.70 18.89 4.86
N ILE A 268 21.00 19.10 4.76
CA ILE A 268 21.76 19.85 5.80
C ILE A 268 21.70 21.35 5.56
N SER A 269 21.86 21.81 4.30
CA SER A 269 22.01 23.25 4.00
C SER A 269 20.87 24.12 4.50
N PRO A 270 19.57 23.71 4.42
CA PRO A 270 18.48 24.53 4.97
C PRO A 270 18.50 24.65 6.50
N ARG A 271 19.22 23.74 7.18
CA ARG A 271 19.35 23.69 8.65
C ARG A 271 20.59 24.39 9.19
N ILE A 272 21.42 24.93 8.30
CA ILE A 272 22.57 25.79 8.70
C ILE A 272 22.17 27.22 8.52
N LYS A 273 22.02 27.97 9.61
CA LYS A 273 21.72 29.41 9.64
C LYS A 273 22.80 30.10 10.46
N ASP A 274 23.43 31.14 9.89
CA ASP A 274 24.46 31.93 10.57
C ASP A 274 25.59 31.12 11.23
N ASN A 275 26.00 30.02 10.61
CA ASN A 275 27.02 29.09 11.08
C ASN A 275 26.60 28.21 12.29
N ASP A 276 25.31 28.21 12.60
CA ASP A 276 24.68 27.36 13.62
C ASP A 276 23.74 26.33 12.99
N ILE A 277 23.45 25.24 13.71
CA ILE A 277 22.50 24.20 13.29
C ILE A 277 21.15 24.50 13.92
N VAL A 278 20.16 24.77 13.09
CA VAL A 278 18.78 25.05 13.51
C VAL A 278 17.86 23.95 13.00
N ILE A 279 17.28 23.18 13.90
CA ILE A 279 16.28 22.15 13.63
C ILE A 279 14.98 22.58 14.32
N GLU A 280 14.15 23.33 13.60
CA GLU A 280 12.93 23.94 14.15
C GLU A 280 11.95 22.89 14.68
N GLU A 281 11.92 21.68 14.06
CA GLU A 281 11.04 20.59 14.43
C GLU A 281 11.44 19.92 15.76
N LEU A 282 12.66 20.15 16.27
CA LEU A 282 13.15 19.47 17.46
C LEU A 282 12.44 19.96 18.76
N ASN A 283 11.97 21.20 18.76
CA ASN A 283 11.25 21.83 19.89
C ASN A 283 11.97 21.69 21.24
N MET A 284 13.29 21.74 21.26
CA MET A 284 14.15 21.61 22.44
C MET A 284 14.97 22.88 22.62
N SER A 285 15.17 23.30 23.86
CA SER A 285 16.10 24.36 24.19
C SER A 285 17.56 23.91 24.13
N ASP A 286 18.48 24.85 24.01
CA ASP A 286 19.93 24.57 24.04
C ASP A 286 20.37 23.87 25.35
N GLU A 287 19.71 24.18 26.46
CA GLU A 287 19.96 23.57 27.76
C GLU A 287 19.55 22.09 27.75
N GLU A 288 18.36 21.76 27.25
CA GLU A 288 17.87 20.40 27.10
C GLU A 288 18.74 19.58 26.16
N ILE A 289 19.20 20.17 25.05
CA ILE A 289 20.12 19.50 24.13
C ILE A 289 21.46 19.16 24.80
N LYS A 290 22.01 20.08 25.62
CA LYS A 290 23.26 19.86 26.36
C LYS A 290 23.15 18.79 27.44
N GLU A 291 21.96 18.52 27.95
CA GLU A 291 21.71 17.46 28.93
C GLU A 291 21.62 16.05 28.31
N ILE A 292 21.55 15.94 26.98
CA ILE A 292 21.50 14.64 26.29
C ILE A 292 22.83 13.90 26.51
N THR A 293 22.79 12.80 27.24
CA THR A 293 23.95 11.94 27.51
C THR A 293 24.02 10.73 26.60
N LYS A 294 22.92 10.41 25.89
CA LYS A 294 22.85 9.21 25.03
C LYS A 294 21.85 9.40 23.88
N ILE A 295 22.27 9.00 22.70
CA ILE A 295 21.41 8.97 21.51
C ILE A 295 21.34 7.52 21.01
N HIS A 296 20.11 7.04 20.78
CA HIS A 296 19.87 5.77 20.12
C HIS A 296 19.38 6.04 18.69
N ILE A 297 20.11 5.51 17.70
CA ILE A 297 19.71 5.60 16.29
C ILE A 297 19.19 4.22 15.88
N VAL A 298 17.92 4.19 15.43
CA VAL A 298 17.29 2.98 14.89
C VAL A 298 17.02 3.22 13.42
N ALA A 299 17.57 2.38 12.57
CA ALA A 299 17.41 2.49 11.13
C ALA A 299 17.40 1.11 10.48
N LEU A 300 16.74 0.99 9.34
CA LEU A 300 16.91 -0.17 8.47
C LEU A 300 18.31 -0.07 7.84
N SER A 301 19.25 -0.89 8.34
CA SER A 301 20.65 -0.79 7.97
C SER A 301 20.97 -1.48 6.65
N LEU A 302 21.70 -0.78 5.79
CA LEU A 302 22.32 -1.31 4.57
C LEU A 302 23.82 -1.65 4.79
N ILE A 303 24.31 -1.61 6.02
CA ILE A 303 25.75 -1.73 6.33
C ILE A 303 26.33 -3.08 5.92
N HIS A 304 25.51 -4.10 5.76
CA HIS A 304 25.96 -5.45 5.41
C HIS A 304 25.83 -5.77 3.93
N ILE A 305 25.46 -4.80 3.12
CA ILE A 305 25.38 -4.92 1.66
C ILE A 305 26.68 -4.44 1.04
#